data_f30ea530b6911291616666a5dfe59b89
#
_entry.id   f30ea530b6911291616666a5dfe59b89
#
_cell.length_a   1.000
_cell.length_b   1.000
_cell.length_c   1.000
_cell.angle_alpha   90.00
_cell.angle_beta   90.00
_cell.angle_gamma   90.00
#
_symmetry.space_group_name_H-M   'P 1'
#
loop_
_entity.id
_entity.type
_entity.pdbx_description
1 polymer ?
#
loop_
_entity_poly.entity_id
_entity_poly.type
_entity_poly.pdbx_seq_one_letter_code
_entity_poly.pdbx_strand_id
1 'polypeptide(L)'
;MRDFFDILRQHDLYREEYHNKSNHEYYLNENLVEFISLDQPQKIRGRKRNLLYVNEANELFFEDWQQLVFRTDGRIILDYNPSDSFHWIYDRVIPRDDCEFFQTTYKDNPFLDASIRQEIERLQDTDEDYWRVYGLGERGMSRATIFQFQVTEEPKGQLISLGLDFGFTNDPTSLVKVFKDGDNLYIQELLYHTNLTNQDISQKLMELGLTRFDEIWADSAEPKSIEELHRMGWNVKPTAKGADSVMAGIDILKRHKIFVTKESKNAIREFQNYKWQEDKNGNLLNRPIDAFNHAIDATRYATFNRLSRPNYGRYAIR
;
A
#
# COMPACT_ATOMS: atom_id res chain seq x y z
N MET A 1 -14.36 5.38 23.94
CA MET A 1 -15.58 5.22 24.76
C MET A 1 -15.39 5.67 26.21
N ARG A 2 -14.38 5.21 26.95
CA ARG A 2 -14.14 5.60 28.35
C ARG A 2 -14.03 7.11 28.51
N ASP A 3 -13.16 7.76 27.74
CA ASP A 3 -12.90 9.20 27.81
C ASP A 3 -14.15 10.04 27.53
N PHE A 4 -15.00 9.60 26.60
CA PHE A 4 -16.29 10.23 26.34
C PHE A 4 -17.17 10.28 27.60
N PHE A 5 -17.29 9.17 28.32
CA PHE A 5 -18.07 9.14 29.57
C PHE A 5 -17.40 9.92 30.71
N ASP A 6 -16.08 9.96 30.76
CA ASP A 6 -15.36 10.73 31.76
C ASP A 6 -15.55 12.22 31.52
N ILE A 7 -15.56 12.68 30.26
CA ILE A 7 -15.93 14.08 29.93
C ILE A 7 -17.38 14.39 30.34
N LEU A 8 -18.33 13.50 30.04
CA LEU A 8 -19.72 13.70 30.42
C LEU A 8 -19.89 13.81 31.95
N ARG A 9 -19.12 13.01 32.72
CA ARG A 9 -19.13 13.09 34.19
C ARG A 9 -18.54 14.41 34.70
N GLN A 10 -17.44 14.86 34.13
CA GLN A 10 -16.79 16.14 34.49
C GLN A 10 -17.70 17.35 34.29
N HIS A 11 -18.62 17.26 33.31
CA HIS A 11 -19.56 18.34 32.99
C HIS A 11 -20.98 18.10 33.50
N ASP A 12 -21.17 17.13 34.40
CA ASP A 12 -22.48 16.77 34.95
C ASP A 12 -23.55 16.41 33.91
N LEU A 13 -23.12 15.91 32.74
CA LEU A 13 -23.99 15.49 31.65
C LEU A 13 -24.28 13.97 31.66
N TYR A 14 -23.53 13.21 32.45
CA TYR A 14 -23.73 11.78 32.56
C TYR A 14 -24.94 11.42 33.38
N ARG A 15 -25.81 10.54 32.86
CA ARG A 15 -26.95 9.97 33.59
C ARG A 15 -26.94 8.47 33.35
N GLU A 16 -27.03 7.67 34.44
CA GLU A 16 -26.98 6.21 34.38
C GLU A 16 -28.17 5.64 33.59
N GLU A 17 -29.36 6.23 33.75
CA GLU A 17 -30.57 5.81 33.04
C GLU A 17 -30.53 5.95 31.54
N TYR A 18 -29.62 6.77 31.00
CA TYR A 18 -29.41 6.95 29.54
C TYR A 18 -28.29 6.09 28.95
N HIS A 19 -27.61 5.28 29.78
CA HIS A 19 -26.49 4.48 29.39
C HIS A 19 -26.85 3.00 29.27
N ASN A 20 -27.05 2.52 28.05
CA ASN A 20 -27.13 1.10 27.76
C ASN A 20 -25.74 0.48 27.57
N LYS A 21 -25.19 -0.05 28.67
CA LYS A 21 -23.85 -0.64 28.68
C LYS A 21 -23.70 -1.90 27.81
N SER A 22 -24.78 -2.66 27.68
CA SER A 22 -24.78 -3.91 26.88
C SER A 22 -24.70 -3.64 25.40
N ASN A 23 -25.35 -2.60 24.93
CA ASN A 23 -25.39 -2.22 23.52
C ASN A 23 -24.34 -1.17 23.16
N HIS A 24 -23.60 -0.64 24.15
CA HIS A 24 -22.67 0.47 23.97
C HIS A 24 -23.35 1.74 23.42
N GLU A 25 -24.50 2.08 23.95
CA GLU A 25 -25.34 3.20 23.53
C GLU A 25 -25.51 4.22 24.67
N TYR A 26 -25.59 5.50 24.31
CA TYR A 26 -25.90 6.56 25.23
C TYR A 26 -26.83 7.59 24.61
N TYR A 27 -27.88 7.98 25.34
CA TYR A 27 -28.77 9.06 24.93
C TYR A 27 -28.30 10.38 25.50
N LEU A 28 -27.92 11.31 24.62
CA LEU A 28 -27.51 12.68 25.00
C LEU A 28 -28.43 13.68 24.30
N ASN A 29 -29.21 14.41 25.06
CA ASN A 29 -30.13 15.43 24.55
C ASN A 29 -30.98 14.93 23.36
N GLU A 30 -31.65 13.82 23.55
CA GLU A 30 -32.48 13.13 22.54
C GLU A 30 -31.70 12.51 21.35
N ASN A 31 -30.38 12.66 21.31
CA ASN A 31 -29.53 12.02 20.31
C ASN A 31 -29.01 10.68 20.83
N LEU A 32 -29.03 9.69 19.98
CA LEU A 32 -28.41 8.39 20.26
C LEU A 32 -26.94 8.43 19.84
N VAL A 33 -26.05 8.17 20.79
CA VAL A 33 -24.62 7.95 20.55
C VAL A 33 -24.35 6.46 20.65
N GLU A 34 -23.86 5.85 19.59
CA GLU A 34 -23.51 4.43 19.51
C GLU A 34 -21.98 4.29 19.35
N PHE A 35 -21.38 3.39 20.13
CA PHE A 35 -19.97 3.00 19.98
C PHE A 35 -19.89 1.66 19.26
N ILE A 36 -19.28 1.66 18.08
CA ILE A 36 -19.20 0.49 17.21
C ILE A 36 -17.73 0.08 17.06
N SER A 37 -17.41 -1.18 17.33
CA SER A 37 -16.12 -1.76 16.96
C SER A 37 -16.21 -2.34 15.56
N LEU A 38 -15.15 -2.15 14.77
CA LEU A 38 -15.07 -2.57 13.37
C LEU A 38 -14.54 -4.00 13.18
N ASP A 39 -14.29 -4.71 14.26
CA ASP A 39 -13.93 -6.13 14.27
C ASP A 39 -15.00 -7.05 13.64
N GLN A 40 -16.22 -6.54 13.47
CA GLN A 40 -17.34 -7.25 12.85
C GLN A 40 -17.99 -6.39 11.75
N PRO A 41 -17.57 -6.51 10.49
CA PRO A 41 -18.08 -5.70 9.37
C PRO A 41 -19.60 -5.76 9.19
N GLN A 42 -20.25 -6.83 9.68
CA GLN A 42 -21.71 -6.97 9.62
C GLN A 42 -22.45 -5.96 10.49
N LYS A 43 -21.85 -5.47 11.58
CA LYS A 43 -22.46 -4.46 12.47
C LYS A 43 -22.58 -3.08 11.81
N ILE A 44 -21.77 -2.81 10.80
CA ILE A 44 -21.79 -1.54 10.06
C ILE A 44 -22.99 -1.48 9.11
N ARG A 45 -23.44 -2.64 8.63
CA ARG A 45 -24.52 -2.76 7.63
C ARG A 45 -25.86 -2.54 8.30
N GLY A 46 -26.67 -1.61 7.77
CA GLY A 46 -28.08 -1.44 8.14
C GLY A 46 -28.40 -0.23 9.05
N ARG A 47 -27.43 0.49 9.59
CA ARG A 47 -27.68 1.65 10.45
C ARG A 47 -27.33 2.96 9.73
N LYS A 48 -28.33 3.83 9.58
CA LYS A 48 -28.12 5.22 9.13
C LYS A 48 -27.73 6.09 10.29
N ARG A 49 -26.92 7.11 10.04
CA ARG A 49 -26.45 8.07 11.03
C ARG A 49 -26.32 9.47 10.43
N ASN A 50 -26.40 10.49 11.31
CA ASN A 50 -26.26 11.89 10.91
C ASN A 50 -24.86 12.41 11.18
N LEU A 51 -24.13 11.81 12.12
CA LEU A 51 -22.75 12.13 12.45
C LEU A 51 -21.95 10.82 12.56
N LEU A 52 -20.80 10.78 11.94
CA LEU A 52 -19.83 9.71 12.09
C LEU A 52 -18.53 10.29 12.62
N TYR A 53 -17.99 9.71 13.67
CA TYR A 53 -16.64 9.95 14.14
C TYR A 53 -15.85 8.65 14.10
N VAL A 54 -14.73 8.65 13.42
CA VAL A 54 -13.83 7.49 13.30
C VAL A 54 -12.52 7.84 13.97
N ASN A 55 -12.24 7.19 15.07
CA ASN A 55 -10.98 7.29 15.80
C ASN A 55 -9.98 6.31 15.21
N GLU A 56 -8.73 6.72 15.05
CA GLU A 56 -7.64 5.96 14.42
C GLU A 56 -8.04 5.46 13.02
N ALA A 57 -8.49 6.39 12.18
CA ALA A 57 -9.05 6.07 10.86
C ALA A 57 -8.03 5.41 9.90
N ASN A 58 -6.74 5.49 10.20
CA ASN A 58 -5.67 4.79 9.49
C ASN A 58 -5.72 3.26 9.68
N GLU A 59 -6.40 2.74 10.71
CA GLU A 59 -6.61 1.30 10.89
C GLU A 59 -7.78 0.75 10.06
N LEU A 60 -8.55 1.63 9.41
CA LEU A 60 -9.76 1.26 8.68
C LEU A 60 -9.43 0.87 7.23
N PHE A 61 -9.98 -0.25 6.75
CA PHE A 61 -9.92 -0.59 5.34
C PHE A 61 -10.81 0.33 4.50
N PHE A 62 -10.42 0.57 3.26
CA PHE A 62 -11.18 1.46 2.36
C PHE A 62 -12.60 0.97 2.09
N GLU A 63 -12.80 -0.34 2.00
CA GLU A 63 -14.11 -0.97 1.81
C GLU A 63 -15.06 -0.68 2.99
N ASP A 64 -14.55 -0.72 4.22
CA ASP A 64 -15.32 -0.41 5.43
C ASP A 64 -15.65 1.09 5.48
N TRP A 65 -14.69 1.94 5.12
CA TRP A 65 -14.92 3.37 4.94
C TRP A 65 -16.05 3.65 3.96
N GLN A 66 -16.08 3.01 2.79
CA GLN A 66 -17.17 3.19 1.82
C GLN A 66 -18.53 2.79 2.40
N GLN A 67 -18.59 1.68 3.16
CA GLN A 67 -19.81 1.25 3.83
C GLN A 67 -20.29 2.25 4.89
N LEU A 68 -19.38 2.89 5.60
CA LEU A 68 -19.69 3.91 6.59
C LEU A 68 -20.22 5.20 5.92
N VAL A 69 -19.55 5.67 4.88
CA VAL A 69 -19.93 6.87 4.12
C VAL A 69 -21.33 6.75 3.54
N PHE A 70 -21.64 5.65 2.85
CA PHE A 70 -22.96 5.43 2.22
C PHE A 70 -24.15 5.42 3.21
N ARG A 71 -23.87 5.36 4.50
CA ARG A 71 -24.87 5.33 5.57
C ARG A 71 -24.81 6.52 6.51
N THR A 72 -24.02 7.52 6.17
CA THR A 72 -23.87 8.76 6.93
C THR A 72 -24.49 9.90 6.14
N ASP A 73 -25.57 10.46 6.69
CA ASP A 73 -26.29 11.60 6.12
C ASP A 73 -25.92 12.84 6.93
N GLY A 74 -24.76 13.41 6.65
CA GLY A 74 -24.27 14.60 7.35
C GLY A 74 -22.75 14.61 7.51
N ARG A 75 -22.29 15.02 8.71
CA ARG A 75 -20.85 15.24 8.93
C ARG A 75 -20.11 13.96 9.26
N ILE A 76 -18.90 13.84 8.70
CA ILE A 76 -17.95 12.77 9.02
C ILE A 76 -16.66 13.41 9.54
N ILE A 77 -16.17 12.91 10.67
CA ILE A 77 -14.93 13.34 11.31
C ILE A 77 -14.02 12.13 11.41
N LEU A 78 -12.80 12.27 10.92
CA LEU A 78 -11.74 11.26 11.03
C LEU A 78 -10.60 11.84 11.85
N ASP A 79 -10.07 11.07 12.78
CA ASP A 79 -8.75 11.35 13.35
C ASP A 79 -7.80 10.20 13.08
N TYR A 80 -6.53 10.50 12.98
CA TYR A 80 -5.49 9.49 12.78
C TYR A 80 -4.11 10.09 13.02
N ASN A 81 -3.18 9.24 13.42
CA ASN A 81 -1.76 9.55 13.35
C ASN A 81 -1.25 9.19 11.95
N PRO A 82 -0.50 10.09 11.27
CA PRO A 82 -0.06 9.87 9.90
C PRO A 82 1.14 8.90 9.82
N SER A 83 1.03 7.74 10.48
CA SER A 83 2.09 6.72 10.58
C SER A 83 2.40 6.04 9.25
N ASP A 84 1.41 5.97 8.37
CA ASP A 84 1.55 5.35 7.07
C ASP A 84 2.04 6.35 6.03
N SER A 85 3.01 5.96 5.20
CA SER A 85 3.47 6.79 4.08
C SER A 85 2.39 6.93 3.01
N PHE A 86 1.54 5.93 2.86
CA PHE A 86 0.48 5.82 1.87
C PHE A 86 -0.78 5.27 2.49
N HIS A 87 -1.87 6.00 2.35
CA HIS A 87 -3.16 5.60 2.88
C HIS A 87 -4.29 6.19 2.03
N TRP A 88 -5.44 5.49 1.92
CA TRP A 88 -6.60 5.96 1.15
C TRP A 88 -7.12 7.33 1.62
N ILE A 89 -6.92 7.70 2.88
CA ILE A 89 -7.26 9.02 3.42
C ILE A 89 -6.53 10.11 2.63
N TYR A 90 -5.23 9.92 2.34
CA TYR A 90 -4.40 10.90 1.65
C TYR A 90 -4.79 11.09 0.18
N ASP A 91 -5.15 9.98 -0.48
CA ASP A 91 -5.35 9.97 -1.93
C ASP A 91 -6.82 10.16 -2.33
N ARG A 92 -7.76 9.82 -1.45
CA ARG A 92 -9.19 9.76 -1.78
C ARG A 92 -10.11 10.59 -0.90
N VAL A 93 -9.66 11.06 0.27
CA VAL A 93 -10.47 11.88 1.17
C VAL A 93 -9.94 13.30 1.23
N ILE A 94 -8.68 13.51 1.58
CA ILE A 94 -8.09 14.85 1.71
C ILE A 94 -8.21 15.69 0.42
N PRO A 95 -8.04 15.12 -0.81
CA PRO A 95 -8.14 15.91 -2.04
C PRO A 95 -9.56 16.30 -2.46
N ARG A 96 -10.59 15.92 -1.68
CA ARG A 96 -11.99 16.25 -2.02
C ARG A 96 -12.30 17.70 -1.70
N ASP A 97 -13.11 18.34 -2.51
CA ASP A 97 -13.54 19.73 -2.32
C ASP A 97 -14.40 19.93 -1.05
N ASP A 98 -15.03 18.85 -0.55
CA ASP A 98 -15.87 18.84 0.65
C ASP A 98 -15.12 18.37 1.90
N CYS A 99 -13.78 18.28 1.86
CA CYS A 99 -12.91 17.89 2.97
C CYS A 99 -12.19 19.11 3.55
N GLU A 100 -12.33 19.31 4.84
CA GLU A 100 -11.48 20.20 5.63
C GLU A 100 -10.42 19.38 6.35
N PHE A 101 -9.14 19.74 6.17
CA PHE A 101 -8.02 19.06 6.82
C PHE A 101 -7.38 19.96 7.88
N PHE A 102 -7.23 19.41 9.07
CA PHE A 102 -6.57 20.05 10.21
C PHE A 102 -5.40 19.20 10.68
N GLN A 103 -4.22 19.80 10.74
CA GLN A 103 -3.06 19.17 11.37
C GLN A 103 -2.86 19.78 12.74
N THR A 104 -2.79 18.93 13.76
CA THR A 104 -2.47 19.30 15.13
C THR A 104 -1.27 18.53 15.63
N THR A 105 -0.52 19.11 16.53
CA THR A 105 0.68 18.53 17.15
C THR A 105 0.59 18.63 18.67
N TYR A 106 1.54 18.04 19.36
CA TYR A 106 1.65 18.19 20.82
C TYR A 106 1.76 19.66 21.27
N LYS A 107 2.22 20.56 20.39
CA LYS A 107 2.36 22.01 20.69
C LYS A 107 1.02 22.71 20.77
N ASP A 108 -0.01 22.16 20.12
CA ASP A 108 -1.35 22.72 20.09
C ASP A 108 -2.18 22.32 21.34
N ASN A 109 -1.67 21.39 22.16
CA ASN A 109 -2.33 20.97 23.39
C ASN A 109 -1.74 21.71 24.62
N PRO A 110 -2.43 22.76 25.12
CA PRO A 110 -1.95 23.52 26.27
C PRO A 110 -2.02 22.74 27.60
N PHE A 111 -2.73 21.61 27.63
CA PHE A 111 -2.92 20.79 28.82
C PHE A 111 -2.00 19.56 28.84
N LEU A 112 -1.09 19.43 27.85
CA LEU A 112 -0.19 18.31 27.78
C LEU A 112 0.80 18.33 28.96
N ASP A 113 0.90 17.20 29.64
CA ASP A 113 1.84 17.01 30.74
C ASP A 113 3.29 17.25 30.27
N ALA A 114 4.07 17.94 31.11
CA ALA A 114 5.45 18.28 30.78
C ALA A 114 6.35 17.04 30.55
N SER A 115 6.08 15.94 31.25
CA SER A 115 6.81 14.69 31.07
C SER A 115 6.54 14.05 29.70
N ILE A 116 5.27 14.07 29.25
CA ILE A 116 4.87 13.58 27.93
C ILE A 116 5.50 14.45 26.84
N ARG A 117 5.48 15.77 27.03
CA ARG A 117 6.13 16.70 26.08
C ARG A 117 7.63 16.38 25.93
N GLN A 118 8.33 16.17 27.03
CA GLN A 118 9.76 15.83 27.00
C GLN A 118 10.02 14.50 26.28
N GLU A 119 9.17 13.49 26.47
CA GLU A 119 9.33 12.22 25.77
C GLU A 119 9.11 12.37 24.26
N ILE A 120 8.13 13.16 23.84
CA ILE A 120 7.91 13.45 22.40
C ILE A 120 9.12 14.20 21.85
N GLU A 121 9.65 15.22 22.58
CA GLU A 121 10.82 16.00 22.12
C GLU A 121 12.10 15.19 22.04
N ARG A 122 12.28 14.15 22.89
CA ARG A 122 13.41 13.21 22.81
C ARG A 122 13.44 12.40 21.49
N LEU A 123 12.28 12.20 20.87
CA LEU A 123 12.21 11.50 19.59
C LEU A 123 13.01 12.22 18.50
N GLN A 124 13.15 13.53 18.58
CA GLN A 124 13.91 14.32 17.62
C GLN A 124 15.36 13.79 17.46
N ASP A 125 15.97 13.35 18.55
CA ASP A 125 17.35 12.87 18.58
C ASP A 125 17.46 11.34 18.52
N THR A 126 16.38 10.61 18.81
CA THR A 126 16.41 9.15 18.98
C THR A 126 15.70 8.39 17.88
N ASP A 127 14.64 8.97 17.30
CA ASP A 127 13.85 8.34 16.24
C ASP A 127 13.20 9.36 15.33
N GLU A 128 13.84 9.66 14.20
CA GLU A 128 13.41 10.67 13.25
C GLU A 128 12.02 10.37 12.65
N ASP A 129 11.69 9.09 12.40
CA ASP A 129 10.38 8.72 11.82
C ASP A 129 9.26 8.92 12.84
N TYR A 130 9.46 8.50 14.09
CA TYR A 130 8.50 8.76 15.17
C TYR A 130 8.37 10.25 15.45
N TRP A 131 9.47 11.01 15.40
CA TRP A 131 9.43 12.47 15.53
C TRP A 131 8.58 13.11 14.44
N ARG A 132 8.75 12.69 13.19
CA ARG A 132 7.94 13.20 12.07
C ARG A 132 6.44 12.96 12.30
N VAL A 133 6.07 11.76 12.71
CA VAL A 133 4.67 11.37 12.92
C VAL A 133 4.08 12.03 14.17
N TYR A 134 4.69 11.78 15.32
CA TYR A 134 4.11 12.15 16.62
C TYR A 134 4.54 13.54 17.11
N GLY A 135 5.67 14.05 16.67
CA GLY A 135 6.15 15.38 16.98
C GLY A 135 5.69 16.45 16.01
N LEU A 136 5.80 16.17 14.70
CA LEU A 136 5.50 17.13 13.64
C LEU A 136 4.11 16.92 13.01
N GLY A 137 3.46 15.78 13.22
CA GLY A 137 2.21 15.43 12.54
C GLY A 137 2.38 15.20 11.03
N GLU A 138 3.60 14.94 10.59
CA GLU A 138 3.93 14.67 9.19
C GLU A 138 3.77 13.19 8.87
N ARG A 139 3.59 12.88 7.58
CA ARG A 139 3.51 11.48 7.14
C ARG A 139 4.80 10.72 7.47
N GLY A 140 4.63 9.55 8.08
CA GLY A 140 5.73 8.64 8.36
C GLY A 140 6.42 8.18 7.08
N MET A 141 7.71 7.98 7.15
CA MET A 141 8.45 7.22 6.14
C MET A 141 8.63 5.82 6.70
N SER A 142 7.88 4.87 6.16
CA SER A 142 7.97 3.48 6.63
C SER A 142 9.40 2.94 6.39
N ARG A 143 10.15 2.71 7.47
CA ARG A 143 11.45 2.00 7.41
C ARG A 143 11.30 0.59 6.83
N ALA A 144 10.10 0.05 6.92
CA ALA A 144 9.79 -1.26 6.40
C ALA A 144 9.63 -1.28 4.88
N THR A 145 9.36 -0.15 4.21
CA THR A 145 9.19 -0.10 2.75
C THR A 145 10.48 -0.53 2.05
N ILE A 146 10.35 -1.50 1.14
CA ILE A 146 11.51 -2.11 0.48
C ILE A 146 12.11 -1.20 -0.59
N PHE A 147 11.25 -0.48 -1.33
CA PHE A 147 11.66 0.33 -2.47
C PHE A 147 11.35 1.81 -2.27
N GLN A 148 12.31 2.65 -2.63
CA GLN A 148 12.09 4.07 -2.89
C GLN A 148 11.94 4.27 -4.39
N PHE A 149 10.97 5.07 -4.83
CA PHE A 149 10.74 5.34 -6.24
C PHE A 149 10.20 6.75 -6.47
N GLN A 150 10.20 7.18 -7.73
CA GLN A 150 9.63 8.44 -8.15
C GLN A 150 8.57 8.18 -9.23
N VAL A 151 7.53 9.01 -9.26
CA VAL A 151 6.53 8.98 -10.33
C VAL A 151 7.01 9.83 -11.49
N THR A 152 6.86 9.33 -12.72
CA THR A 152 7.25 10.04 -13.95
C THR A 152 6.08 10.04 -14.96
N GLU A 153 6.07 11.02 -15.87
CA GLU A 153 5.08 11.06 -16.95
C GLU A 153 5.27 9.89 -17.92
N GLU A 154 6.49 9.69 -18.39
CA GLU A 154 6.84 8.70 -19.41
C GLU A 154 8.12 7.95 -19.04
N PRO A 155 8.27 6.70 -19.52
CA PRO A 155 9.51 5.96 -19.35
C PRO A 155 10.61 6.53 -20.25
N LYS A 156 11.86 6.43 -19.80
CA LYS A 156 13.05 6.84 -20.55
C LYS A 156 13.98 5.65 -20.79
N GLY A 157 14.85 5.78 -21.78
CA GLY A 157 15.87 4.78 -22.09
C GLY A 157 15.36 3.66 -23.00
N GLN A 158 16.03 2.52 -22.96
CA GLN A 158 15.74 1.38 -23.83
C GLN A 158 14.89 0.35 -23.09
N LEU A 159 13.90 -0.22 -23.79
CA LEU A 159 13.14 -1.37 -23.29
C LEU A 159 14.10 -2.55 -23.14
N ILE A 160 14.20 -3.10 -21.93
CA ILE A 160 15.05 -4.25 -21.65
C ILE A 160 14.28 -5.57 -21.71
N SER A 161 13.04 -5.59 -21.25
CA SER A 161 12.12 -6.72 -21.36
C SER A 161 10.74 -6.39 -20.80
N LEU A 162 9.83 -7.36 -20.93
CA LEU A 162 8.56 -7.38 -20.22
C LEU A 162 8.59 -8.44 -19.11
N GLY A 163 7.81 -8.23 -18.07
CA GLY A 163 7.59 -9.21 -17.00
C GLY A 163 6.13 -9.51 -16.83
N LEU A 164 5.81 -10.77 -16.65
CA LEU A 164 4.45 -11.26 -16.45
C LEU A 164 4.38 -12.07 -15.17
N ASP A 165 3.51 -11.63 -14.26
CA ASP A 165 3.12 -12.39 -13.08
C ASP A 165 1.70 -12.93 -13.31
N PHE A 166 1.53 -14.25 -13.17
CA PHE A 166 0.26 -14.91 -13.39
C PHE A 166 -0.58 -14.87 -12.11
N GLY A 167 -1.80 -14.42 -12.22
CA GLY A 167 -2.82 -14.51 -11.19
C GLY A 167 -4.14 -14.98 -11.79
N PHE A 168 -5.11 -15.33 -10.96
CA PHE A 168 -6.42 -15.72 -11.45
C PHE A 168 -7.54 -15.16 -10.55
N THR A 169 -8.05 -15.89 -9.57
CA THR A 169 -9.28 -15.53 -8.85
C THR A 169 -9.11 -14.32 -7.93
N ASN A 170 -8.16 -14.40 -7.00
CA ASN A 170 -7.91 -13.35 -6.01
C ASN A 170 -6.71 -12.48 -6.39
N ASP A 171 -5.75 -13.07 -7.05
CA ASP A 171 -4.51 -12.42 -7.45
C ASP A 171 -4.63 -11.93 -8.89
N PRO A 172 -4.24 -10.70 -9.17
CA PRO A 172 -4.25 -10.18 -10.53
C PRO A 172 -3.10 -10.76 -11.38
N THR A 173 -3.38 -10.99 -12.64
CA THR A 173 -2.32 -11.10 -13.65
C THR A 173 -1.75 -9.70 -13.86
N SER A 174 -0.44 -9.56 -13.72
CA SER A 174 0.29 -8.29 -13.90
C SER A 174 1.31 -8.40 -15.02
N LEU A 175 1.28 -7.42 -15.95
CA LEU A 175 2.26 -7.29 -17.03
C LEU A 175 2.89 -5.89 -16.98
N VAL A 176 4.20 -5.83 -16.96
CA VAL A 176 4.95 -4.59 -16.95
C VAL A 176 6.00 -4.55 -18.07
N LYS A 177 6.27 -3.34 -18.57
CA LYS A 177 7.48 -3.02 -19.36
C LYS A 177 8.53 -2.42 -18.43
N VAL A 178 9.78 -2.84 -18.61
CA VAL A 178 10.91 -2.25 -17.89
C VAL A 178 11.89 -1.67 -18.88
N PHE A 179 12.18 -0.37 -18.70
CA PHE A 179 13.16 0.36 -19.50
C PHE A 179 14.35 0.72 -18.62
N LYS A 180 15.51 0.91 -19.23
CA LYS A 180 16.74 1.26 -18.54
C LYS A 180 17.46 2.44 -19.20
N ASP A 181 17.84 3.41 -18.39
CA ASP A 181 18.65 4.55 -18.77
C ASP A 181 19.74 4.78 -17.71
N GLY A 182 20.97 4.39 -18.00
CA GLY A 182 22.06 4.39 -17.04
C GLY A 182 21.73 3.52 -15.83
N ASP A 183 21.72 4.12 -14.64
CA ASP A 183 21.36 3.47 -13.37
C ASP A 183 19.86 3.59 -13.04
N ASN A 184 19.07 4.16 -13.94
CA ASN A 184 17.64 4.33 -13.73
C ASN A 184 16.85 3.20 -14.39
N LEU A 185 15.85 2.69 -13.67
CA LEU A 185 14.83 1.77 -14.19
C LEU A 185 13.49 2.50 -14.25
N TYR A 186 12.82 2.38 -15.38
CA TYR A 186 11.49 2.93 -15.59
C TYR A 186 10.52 1.77 -15.78
N ILE A 187 9.45 1.77 -14.99
CA ILE A 187 8.45 0.71 -14.93
C ILE A 187 7.14 1.27 -15.44
N GLN A 188 6.57 0.58 -16.42
CA GLN A 188 5.27 0.89 -17.00
C GLN A 188 4.36 -0.32 -16.89
N GLU A 189 3.27 -0.20 -16.14
CA GLU A 189 2.21 -1.20 -16.07
C GLU A 189 1.41 -1.20 -17.38
N LEU A 190 1.23 -2.37 -17.96
CA LEU A 190 0.42 -2.56 -19.15
C LEU A 190 -0.89 -3.27 -18.85
N LEU A 191 -0.88 -4.20 -17.91
CA LEU A 191 -2.03 -5.00 -17.51
C LEU A 191 -1.97 -5.27 -16.01
N TYR A 192 -3.11 -5.14 -15.35
CA TYR A 192 -3.30 -5.55 -13.96
C TYR A 192 -4.78 -5.93 -13.78
N HIS A 193 -5.09 -7.22 -13.87
CA HIS A 193 -6.47 -7.68 -13.88
C HIS A 193 -6.62 -9.11 -13.34
N THR A 194 -7.68 -9.37 -12.60
CA THR A 194 -8.05 -10.72 -12.12
C THR A 194 -8.90 -11.48 -13.13
N ASN A 195 -9.04 -12.78 -12.93
CA ASN A 195 -9.90 -13.68 -13.72
C ASN A 195 -9.56 -13.75 -15.21
N LEU A 196 -8.28 -13.66 -15.58
CA LEU A 196 -7.83 -13.84 -16.94
C LEU A 196 -7.37 -15.28 -17.18
N THR A 197 -7.94 -15.94 -18.16
CA THR A 197 -7.40 -17.19 -18.72
C THR A 197 -6.18 -16.88 -19.61
N ASN A 198 -5.36 -17.90 -19.94
CA ASN A 198 -4.24 -17.71 -20.86
C ASN A 198 -4.69 -17.21 -22.24
N GLN A 199 -5.92 -17.54 -22.65
CA GLN A 199 -6.54 -17.04 -23.87
C GLN A 199 -6.85 -15.54 -23.77
N ASP A 200 -7.38 -15.10 -22.64
CA ASP A 200 -7.65 -13.68 -22.37
C ASP A 200 -6.33 -12.89 -22.31
N ILE A 201 -5.31 -13.45 -21.65
CA ILE A 201 -3.96 -12.86 -21.63
C ILE A 201 -3.45 -12.68 -23.03
N SER A 202 -3.50 -13.72 -23.87
CA SER A 202 -3.06 -13.65 -25.27
C SER A 202 -3.79 -12.57 -26.07
N GLN A 203 -5.11 -12.43 -25.86
CA GLN A 203 -5.89 -11.38 -26.49
C GLN A 203 -5.46 -9.99 -25.99
N LYS A 204 -5.23 -9.82 -24.68
CA LYS A 204 -4.75 -8.57 -24.11
C LYS A 204 -3.38 -8.17 -24.65
N LEU A 205 -2.46 -9.11 -24.83
CA LEU A 205 -1.16 -8.85 -25.44
C LEU A 205 -1.30 -8.28 -26.86
N MET A 206 -2.24 -8.82 -27.66
CA MET A 206 -2.54 -8.27 -29.00
C MET A 206 -3.16 -6.87 -28.93
N GLU A 207 -4.13 -6.65 -28.03
CA GLU A 207 -4.78 -5.34 -27.83
C GLU A 207 -3.76 -4.25 -27.43
N LEU A 208 -2.74 -4.63 -26.65
CA LEU A 208 -1.63 -3.76 -26.24
C LEU A 208 -0.58 -3.51 -27.35
N GLY A 209 -0.79 -4.06 -28.54
CA GLY A 209 0.11 -3.91 -29.68
C GLY A 209 1.44 -4.65 -29.53
N LEU A 210 1.52 -5.63 -28.63
CA LEU A 210 2.69 -6.47 -28.48
C LEU A 210 2.78 -7.47 -29.62
N THR A 211 4.00 -7.85 -29.95
CA THR A 211 4.33 -8.75 -31.04
C THR A 211 5.00 -10.02 -30.54
N ARG A 212 5.15 -11.01 -31.42
CA ARG A 212 5.89 -12.26 -31.13
C ARG A 212 7.38 -12.05 -30.89
N PHE A 213 7.91 -10.86 -31.19
CA PHE A 213 9.32 -10.52 -30.95
C PHE A 213 9.55 -9.93 -29.57
N ASP A 214 8.47 -9.47 -28.89
CA ASP A 214 8.57 -8.91 -27.55
C ASP A 214 8.87 -10.03 -26.55
N GLU A 215 9.99 -9.91 -25.86
CA GLU A 215 10.44 -10.91 -24.89
C GLU A 215 9.76 -10.67 -23.55
N ILE A 216 9.02 -11.68 -23.07
CA ILE A 216 8.27 -11.66 -21.82
C ILE A 216 8.87 -12.71 -20.89
N TRP A 217 9.27 -12.27 -19.69
CA TRP A 217 9.74 -13.15 -18.61
C TRP A 217 8.63 -13.37 -17.60
N ALA A 218 8.34 -14.64 -17.31
CA ALA A 218 7.26 -15.01 -16.41
C ALA A 218 7.73 -15.91 -15.27
N ASP A 219 6.87 -16.10 -14.27
CA ASP A 219 7.14 -17.01 -13.17
C ASP A 219 7.38 -18.46 -13.68
N SER A 220 8.54 -19.02 -13.39
CA SER A 220 8.86 -20.40 -13.72
C SER A 220 8.04 -21.44 -12.93
N ALA A 221 7.29 -21.05 -11.92
CA ALA A 221 6.35 -21.93 -11.22
C ALA A 221 5.09 -22.22 -12.03
N GLU A 222 4.86 -21.46 -13.13
CA GLU A 222 3.70 -21.58 -14.02
C GLU A 222 4.08 -22.16 -15.42
N PRO A 223 4.74 -23.33 -15.50
CA PRO A 223 5.25 -23.86 -16.76
C PRO A 223 4.14 -24.17 -17.76
N LYS A 224 2.94 -24.53 -17.29
CA LYS A 224 1.78 -24.81 -18.11
C LYS A 224 1.28 -23.54 -18.82
N SER A 225 1.13 -22.44 -18.08
CA SER A 225 0.69 -21.17 -18.64
C SER A 225 1.70 -20.59 -19.62
N ILE A 226 3.00 -20.72 -19.33
CA ILE A 226 4.08 -20.34 -20.22
C ILE A 226 4.01 -21.14 -21.55
N GLU A 227 3.86 -22.45 -21.46
CA GLU A 227 3.78 -23.32 -22.64
C GLU A 227 2.53 -23.03 -23.48
N GLU A 228 1.38 -22.78 -22.87
CA GLU A 228 0.16 -22.42 -23.59
C GLU A 228 0.33 -21.10 -24.36
N LEU A 229 0.87 -20.05 -23.73
CA LEU A 229 1.16 -18.79 -24.41
C LEU A 229 2.20 -18.95 -25.50
N HIS A 230 3.22 -19.79 -25.30
CA HIS A 230 4.21 -20.09 -26.31
C HIS A 230 3.57 -20.77 -27.53
N ARG A 231 2.65 -21.72 -27.35
CA ARG A 231 1.89 -22.37 -28.45
C ARG A 231 0.97 -21.38 -29.17
N MET A 232 0.49 -20.34 -28.51
CA MET A 232 -0.24 -19.24 -29.13
C MET A 232 0.69 -18.28 -29.90
N GLY A 233 2.02 -18.52 -29.85
CA GLY A 233 3.04 -17.83 -30.61
C GLY A 233 3.70 -16.65 -29.87
N TRP A 234 3.51 -16.53 -28.57
CA TRP A 234 4.15 -15.49 -27.73
C TRP A 234 5.56 -15.94 -27.32
N ASN A 235 6.48 -14.96 -27.21
CA ASN A 235 7.85 -15.19 -26.75
C ASN A 235 7.93 -15.08 -25.20
N VAL A 236 7.21 -15.98 -24.53
CA VAL A 236 7.20 -16.04 -23.06
C VAL A 236 8.24 -17.05 -22.60
N LYS A 237 9.08 -16.65 -21.63
CA LYS A 237 10.18 -17.45 -21.10
C LYS A 237 10.10 -17.54 -19.57
N PRO A 238 10.46 -18.70 -19.00
CA PRO A 238 10.54 -18.83 -17.56
C PRO A 238 11.73 -18.04 -17.00
N THR A 239 11.49 -17.28 -15.92
CA THR A 239 12.56 -16.61 -15.18
C THR A 239 13.38 -17.65 -14.42
N ALA A 240 14.71 -17.50 -14.43
CA ALA A 240 15.57 -18.36 -13.62
C ALA A 240 15.27 -18.18 -12.13
N LYS A 241 14.90 -19.25 -11.44
CA LYS A 241 14.67 -19.26 -10.01
C LYS A 241 15.74 -20.06 -9.27
N GLY A 242 16.30 -19.48 -8.19
CA GLY A 242 17.06 -20.17 -7.16
C GLY A 242 16.33 -20.09 -5.83
N ALA A 243 16.86 -20.73 -4.79
CA ALA A 243 16.25 -20.77 -3.45
C ALA A 243 15.94 -19.37 -2.87
N ASP A 244 16.76 -18.35 -3.21
CA ASP A 244 16.62 -16.98 -2.73
C ASP A 244 16.26 -15.98 -3.83
N SER A 245 15.54 -16.42 -4.86
CA SER A 245 15.26 -15.60 -6.06
C SER A 245 14.47 -14.32 -5.75
N VAL A 246 13.62 -14.32 -4.71
CA VAL A 246 12.88 -13.13 -4.27
C VAL A 246 13.85 -12.07 -3.76
N MET A 247 14.73 -12.45 -2.83
CA MET A 247 15.72 -11.55 -2.24
C MET A 247 16.72 -11.05 -3.30
N ALA A 248 17.22 -11.94 -4.14
CA ALA A 248 18.13 -11.57 -5.22
C ALA A 248 17.49 -10.60 -6.22
N GLY A 249 16.20 -10.77 -6.53
CA GLY A 249 15.44 -9.84 -7.37
C GLY A 249 15.24 -8.48 -6.71
N ILE A 250 14.93 -8.45 -5.42
CA ILE A 250 14.85 -7.21 -4.62
C ILE A 250 16.20 -6.49 -4.64
N ASP A 251 17.30 -7.20 -4.42
CA ASP A 251 18.65 -6.63 -4.42
C ASP A 251 19.04 -6.04 -5.78
N ILE A 252 18.63 -6.68 -6.89
CA ILE A 252 18.83 -6.15 -8.23
C ILE A 252 18.11 -4.81 -8.38
N LEU A 253 16.83 -4.75 -8.01
CA LEU A 253 16.04 -3.53 -8.13
C LEU A 253 16.59 -2.41 -7.24
N LYS A 254 16.99 -2.71 -6.01
CA LYS A 254 17.56 -1.73 -5.05
C LYS A 254 18.88 -1.10 -5.49
N ARG A 255 19.60 -1.70 -6.44
CA ARG A 255 20.83 -1.11 -7.03
C ARG A 255 20.54 0.00 -8.03
N HIS A 256 19.28 0.22 -8.39
CA HIS A 256 18.87 1.19 -9.38
C HIS A 256 17.93 2.23 -8.77
N LYS A 257 17.89 3.41 -9.38
CA LYS A 257 16.85 4.39 -9.10
C LYS A 257 15.58 3.99 -9.86
N ILE A 258 14.48 3.85 -9.14
CA ILE A 258 13.22 3.35 -9.70
C ILE A 258 12.31 4.52 -10.03
N PHE A 259 11.76 4.50 -11.23
CA PHE A 259 10.73 5.42 -11.71
C PHE A 259 9.53 4.62 -12.19
N VAL A 260 8.34 4.99 -11.76
CA VAL A 260 7.08 4.33 -12.16
C VAL A 260 6.25 5.36 -12.92
N THR A 261 5.71 5.00 -14.08
CA THR A 261 4.88 5.93 -14.85
C THR A 261 3.58 6.23 -14.12
N LYS A 262 3.08 7.46 -14.22
CA LYS A 262 1.89 7.94 -13.48
C LYS A 262 0.62 7.13 -13.76
N GLU A 263 0.51 6.55 -14.94
CA GLU A 263 -0.64 5.73 -15.34
C GLU A 263 -0.60 4.32 -14.73
N SER A 264 0.55 3.91 -14.20
CA SER A 264 0.79 2.60 -13.56
C SER A 264 0.28 2.56 -12.12
N LYS A 265 -1.02 2.80 -11.94
CA LYS A 265 -1.62 3.03 -10.61
C LYS A 265 -1.47 1.85 -9.65
N ASN A 266 -1.59 0.62 -10.16
CA ASN A 266 -1.45 -0.57 -9.32
C ASN A 266 0.03 -0.81 -8.97
N ALA A 267 0.94 -0.65 -9.94
CA ALA A 267 2.38 -0.72 -9.66
C ALA A 267 2.81 0.35 -8.63
N ILE A 268 2.35 1.60 -8.78
CA ILE A 268 2.58 2.66 -7.78
C ILE A 268 2.11 2.20 -6.41
N ARG A 269 0.86 1.70 -6.30
CA ARG A 269 0.31 1.21 -5.04
C ARG A 269 1.14 0.09 -4.43
N GLU A 270 1.62 -0.84 -5.24
CA GLU A 270 2.45 -1.94 -4.75
C GLU A 270 3.83 -1.47 -4.30
N PHE A 271 4.53 -0.66 -5.09
CA PHE A 271 5.82 -0.09 -4.69
C PHE A 271 5.75 0.76 -3.42
N GLN A 272 4.60 1.37 -3.16
CA GLN A 272 4.32 2.11 -1.93
C GLN A 272 4.14 1.20 -0.71
N ASN A 273 3.50 0.05 -0.88
CA ASN A 273 3.05 -0.80 0.21
C ASN A 273 3.88 -2.08 0.41
N TYR A 274 4.77 -2.43 -0.53
CA TYR A 274 5.63 -3.59 -0.39
C TYR A 274 6.71 -3.35 0.64
N LYS A 275 6.65 -4.11 1.73
CA LYS A 275 7.47 -3.89 2.92
C LYS A 275 8.03 -5.17 3.51
N TRP A 276 9.04 -5.03 4.34
CA TRP A 276 9.53 -6.13 5.17
C TRP A 276 8.49 -6.51 6.20
N GLN A 277 8.42 -7.80 6.52
CA GLN A 277 7.64 -8.28 7.65
C GLN A 277 8.26 -7.78 8.94
N GLU A 278 7.41 -7.56 9.95
CA GLU A 278 7.82 -7.19 11.30
C GLU A 278 7.51 -8.32 12.28
N ASP A 279 8.37 -8.52 13.26
CA ASP A 279 8.07 -9.38 14.39
C ASP A 279 7.12 -8.69 15.38
N LYS A 280 6.72 -9.40 16.43
CA LYS A 280 5.82 -8.87 17.47
C LYS A 280 6.41 -7.69 18.27
N ASN A 281 7.69 -7.43 18.12
CA ASN A 281 8.41 -6.35 18.79
C ASN A 281 8.70 -5.17 17.85
N GLY A 282 8.20 -5.22 16.59
CA GLY A 282 8.44 -4.18 15.58
C GLY A 282 9.81 -4.28 14.90
N ASN A 283 10.56 -5.37 15.07
CA ASN A 283 11.82 -5.55 14.36
C ASN A 283 11.57 -6.06 12.94
N LEU A 284 12.23 -5.45 11.98
CA LEU A 284 12.13 -5.86 10.58
C LEU A 284 12.76 -7.24 10.37
N LEU A 285 11.99 -8.13 9.79
CA LEU A 285 12.47 -9.42 9.32
C LEU A 285 13.00 -9.25 7.89
N ASN A 286 14.09 -9.94 7.57
CA ASN A 286 14.64 -9.94 6.21
C ASN A 286 13.80 -10.82 5.26
N ARG A 287 12.50 -10.61 5.29
CA ARG A 287 11.49 -11.32 4.50
C ARG A 287 10.39 -10.33 4.12
N PRO A 288 10.05 -10.17 2.82
CA PRO A 288 8.96 -9.30 2.42
C PRO A 288 7.60 -9.86 2.81
N ILE A 289 6.58 -9.01 2.88
CA ILE A 289 5.18 -9.43 3.02
C ILE A 289 4.74 -10.16 1.75
N ASP A 290 3.76 -11.05 1.89
CA ASP A 290 3.13 -11.78 0.78
C ASP A 290 1.85 -11.04 0.31
N ALA A 291 2.01 -9.75 0.02
CA ALA A 291 0.95 -8.87 -0.47
C ALA A 291 1.59 -7.69 -1.23
N PHE A 292 0.85 -7.06 -2.13
CA PHE A 292 1.34 -5.94 -2.94
C PHE A 292 2.58 -6.30 -3.76
N ASN A 293 2.63 -7.49 -4.34
CA ASN A 293 3.83 -8.05 -4.95
C ASN A 293 3.70 -8.37 -6.45
N HIS A 294 2.50 -8.32 -7.05
CA HIS A 294 2.28 -8.79 -8.42
C HIS A 294 3.02 -7.96 -9.48
N ALA A 295 2.89 -6.63 -9.48
CA ALA A 295 3.62 -5.76 -10.39
C ALA A 295 5.13 -5.73 -10.05
N ILE A 296 5.46 -5.88 -8.77
CA ILE A 296 6.85 -5.99 -8.30
C ILE A 296 7.45 -7.31 -8.76
N ASP A 297 6.74 -8.43 -8.67
CA ASP A 297 7.19 -9.73 -9.11
C ASP A 297 7.35 -9.76 -10.63
N ALA A 298 6.38 -9.22 -11.37
CA ALA A 298 6.53 -9.01 -12.81
C ALA A 298 7.79 -8.18 -13.14
N THR A 299 8.04 -7.08 -12.39
CA THR A 299 9.25 -6.26 -12.55
C THR A 299 10.52 -7.05 -12.25
N ARG A 300 10.52 -7.89 -11.20
CA ARG A 300 11.64 -8.78 -10.86
C ARG A 300 11.89 -9.80 -11.97
N TYR A 301 10.84 -10.40 -12.54
CA TYR A 301 11.00 -11.36 -13.65
C TYR A 301 11.59 -10.69 -14.88
N ALA A 302 11.14 -9.49 -15.22
CA ALA A 302 11.70 -8.72 -16.33
C ALA A 302 13.18 -8.40 -16.14
N THR A 303 13.60 -8.08 -14.92
CA THR A 303 14.96 -7.60 -14.66
C THR A 303 15.95 -8.71 -14.32
N PHE A 304 15.49 -9.79 -13.68
CA PHE A 304 16.38 -10.82 -13.12
C PHE A 304 17.34 -11.40 -14.15
N ASN A 305 16.85 -11.91 -15.26
CA ASN A 305 17.71 -12.54 -16.27
C ASN A 305 18.54 -11.54 -17.09
N ARG A 306 18.13 -10.28 -17.11
CA ARG A 306 18.80 -9.22 -17.87
C ARG A 306 19.90 -8.50 -17.07
N LEU A 307 19.67 -8.34 -15.77
CA LEU A 307 20.55 -7.55 -14.89
C LEU A 307 21.34 -8.39 -13.89
N SER A 308 20.97 -9.69 -13.68
CA SER A 308 21.68 -10.57 -12.76
C SER A 308 22.98 -11.14 -13.33
N ARG A 309 23.20 -11.03 -14.63
CA ARG A 309 24.48 -11.49 -15.21
C ARG A 309 25.57 -10.60 -14.63
N PRO A 310 26.52 -11.16 -13.84
CA PRO A 310 27.72 -10.43 -13.50
C PRO A 310 28.32 -9.97 -14.84
N ASN A 311 28.72 -8.70 -14.90
CA ASN A 311 29.62 -8.26 -15.93
C ASN A 311 30.91 -9.06 -15.68
N TYR A 312 31.03 -10.23 -16.26
CA TYR A 312 32.31 -10.92 -16.33
C TYR A 312 33.18 -10.02 -17.19
N GLY A 313 33.69 -8.96 -16.56
CA GLY A 313 34.78 -8.20 -17.10
C GLY A 313 35.80 -9.23 -17.50
N ARG A 314 36.31 -9.13 -18.71
CA ARG A 314 37.39 -9.95 -19.24
C ARG A 314 38.61 -9.82 -18.32
N TYR A 315 38.60 -10.54 -17.21
CA TYR A 315 39.82 -10.81 -16.46
C TYR A 315 40.57 -11.84 -17.24
N ALA A 316 41.38 -11.37 -18.22
CA ALA A 316 42.45 -12.17 -18.75
C ALA A 316 43.45 -12.32 -17.58
N ILE A 317 43.44 -13.45 -16.90
CA ILE A 317 44.55 -13.87 -16.05
C ILE A 317 45.71 -14.12 -17.00
N ARG A 318 46.68 -13.25 -16.95
CA ARG A 318 48.00 -13.49 -17.58
C ARG A 318 48.88 -14.27 -16.62
#